data_c0627dabe1570636243c7eee328d196c
#
_entry.id   c0627dabe1570636243c7eee328d196c
#
_cell.length_a   1.000
_cell.length_b   1.000
_cell.length_c   1.000
_cell.angle_alpha   90.00
_cell.angle_beta   90.00
_cell.angle_gamma   90.00
#
_symmetry.space_group_name_H-M   'P 1'
#
loop_
_entity.id
_entity.type
_entity.pdbx_description
1 polymer ?
#
loop_
_entity_poly.entity_id
_entity_poly.type
_entity_poly.pdbx_seq_one_letter_code
_entity_poly.pdbx_strand_id
1 'polypeptide(L)'
;MDERKDGDGAPTQERPTVERRGERELVVTRTINGPARLVFEAFTKAELFRLWWVPRSFGLSMLSCVMDVRVGGEYRVVFPYEDSTMEFFGTYVEVIPDSRLVWTNEESDGGVTVTTVTFDEVDGRTVVTVHDLYPSKDAADAAAGSTGAMPEALEQLDELLVGLGSTNAE
;
A
#
# COMPACT_ATOMS: atom_id res chain seq x y z
N MET A 1 26.22 21.73 -15.95
CA MET A 1 25.89 21.53 -15.70
C MET A 1 25.59 20.96 -14.84
N ASP A 2 25.57 20.46 -14.57
CA ASP A 2 25.26 19.80 -13.85
C ASP A 2 24.68 19.87 -12.77
N GLU A 3 24.48 20.25 -12.59
CA GLU A 3 23.93 20.43 -11.61
C GLU A 3 22.90 19.91 -11.29
N ARG A 4 22.44 19.81 -12.00
CA ARG A 4 21.34 19.30 -11.89
C ARG A 4 21.32 18.24 -11.13
N LYS A 5 21.95 17.57 -11.22
CA LYS A 5 21.84 16.51 -10.62
C LYS A 5 21.82 16.55 -9.34
N ASP A 6 22.21 17.35 -8.93
CA ASP A 6 22.33 17.40 -7.65
C ASP A 6 21.16 17.35 -6.95
N GLY A 7 20.51 18.15 -6.97
CA GLY A 7 19.44 18.22 -6.20
C GLY A 7 18.62 17.10 -6.34
N ASP A 8 18.86 16.50 -7.30
CA ASP A 8 18.01 15.55 -7.59
C ASP A 8 17.91 14.51 -6.65
N GLY A 9 18.77 14.05 -6.12
CA GLY A 9 18.63 12.89 -5.33
C GLY A 9 17.72 13.04 -4.16
N ALA A 10 17.94 14.06 -3.39
CA ALA A 10 17.27 14.18 -2.12
C ALA A 10 15.76 14.27 -2.20
N PRO A 11 15.20 15.18 -2.91
CA PRO A 11 13.74 15.28 -2.92
C PRO A 11 13.08 14.11 -3.60
N THR A 12 13.75 13.49 -4.55
CA THR A 12 13.09 12.42 -5.26
C THR A 12 12.91 11.20 -4.39
N GLN A 13 13.68 11.06 -3.31
CA GLN A 13 13.51 9.92 -2.45
C GLN A 13 12.19 9.93 -1.72
N GLU A 14 11.58 11.10 -1.61
CA GLU A 14 10.33 11.20 -0.90
C GLU A 14 9.13 10.91 -1.78
N ARG A 15 9.34 10.71 -3.05
CA ARG A 15 8.22 10.50 -3.96
C ARG A 15 8.01 9.05 -4.26
N PRO A 16 6.75 8.63 -4.37
CA PRO A 16 6.49 7.25 -4.80
C PRO A 16 6.92 7.09 -6.25
N THR A 17 7.46 5.94 -6.56
CA THR A 17 7.77 5.58 -7.94
C THR A 17 6.83 4.46 -8.35
N VAL A 18 6.40 4.49 -9.61
CA VAL A 18 5.52 3.47 -10.16
C VAL A 18 6.22 2.87 -11.36
N GLU A 19 6.35 1.55 -11.36
CA GLU A 19 7.06 0.86 -12.41
C GLU A 19 6.22 -0.31 -12.92
N ARG A 20 6.07 -0.42 -14.24
CA ARG A 20 5.44 -1.57 -14.86
C ARG A 20 6.53 -2.57 -15.20
N ARG A 21 6.42 -3.78 -14.68
CA ARG A 21 7.37 -4.84 -14.97
C ARG A 21 6.69 -5.94 -15.75
N GLY A 22 7.03 -6.08 -17.02
CA GLY A 22 6.41 -7.09 -17.84
C GLY A 22 4.94 -6.80 -18.06
N GLU A 23 4.17 -7.83 -18.33
CA GLU A 23 2.77 -7.66 -18.72
C GLU A 23 1.81 -7.67 -17.55
N ARG A 24 2.20 -8.28 -16.43
CA ARG A 24 1.26 -8.52 -15.35
C ARG A 24 1.68 -7.93 -14.00
N GLU A 25 2.72 -7.11 -13.95
CA GLU A 25 3.25 -6.64 -12.67
C GLU A 25 3.33 -5.13 -12.59
N LEU A 26 2.91 -4.60 -11.44
CA LEU A 26 3.11 -3.19 -11.12
C LEU A 26 3.83 -3.13 -9.78
N VAL A 27 4.79 -2.22 -9.69
CA VAL A 27 5.58 -2.05 -8.47
C VAL A 27 5.56 -0.58 -8.08
N VAL A 28 5.15 -0.30 -6.85
CA VAL A 28 5.15 1.06 -6.32
C VAL A 28 6.07 1.08 -5.11
N THR A 29 6.98 2.04 -5.08
CA THR A 29 7.97 2.14 -4.01
C THR A 29 7.94 3.55 -3.43
N ARG A 30 8.01 3.63 -2.12
CA ARG A 30 8.12 4.93 -1.46
C ARG A 30 8.84 4.77 -0.12
N THR A 31 9.65 5.78 0.23
CA THR A 31 10.26 5.83 1.55
C THR A 31 9.30 6.51 2.51
N ILE A 32 9.02 5.84 3.61
CA ILE A 32 8.09 6.31 4.64
C ILE A 32 8.91 6.75 5.84
N ASN A 33 8.55 7.87 6.46
CA ASN A 33 9.28 8.41 7.59
C ASN A 33 8.84 7.75 8.89
N GLY A 34 9.42 6.62 9.18
CA GLY A 34 9.12 5.88 10.39
C GLY A 34 9.78 4.51 10.34
N PRO A 35 9.95 3.88 11.49
CA PRO A 35 10.59 2.56 11.52
C PRO A 35 9.66 1.48 10.98
N ALA A 36 10.25 0.40 10.52
CA ALA A 36 9.49 -0.69 9.90
C ALA A 36 8.40 -1.22 10.81
N ARG A 37 8.64 -1.24 12.11
CA ARG A 37 7.66 -1.73 13.06
C ARG A 37 6.36 -0.94 12.98
N LEU A 38 6.46 0.39 12.93
CA LEU A 38 5.27 1.23 12.87
C LEU A 38 4.59 1.16 11.51
N VAL A 39 5.39 1.06 10.45
CA VAL A 39 4.83 0.95 9.11
C VAL A 39 4.07 -0.37 9.00
N PHE A 40 4.66 -1.45 9.52
CA PHE A 40 4.00 -2.75 9.49
C PHE A 40 2.70 -2.73 10.29
N GLU A 41 2.68 -2.04 11.43
CA GLU A 41 1.45 -1.92 12.21
C GLU A 41 0.38 -1.19 11.41
N ALA A 42 0.76 -0.16 10.67
CA ALA A 42 -0.21 0.59 9.88
C ALA A 42 -0.83 -0.27 8.77
N PHE A 43 -0.13 -1.30 8.34
CA PHE A 43 -0.66 -2.23 7.33
C PHE A 43 -1.46 -3.36 7.96
N THR A 44 -1.31 -3.63 9.25
CA THR A 44 -1.86 -4.85 9.84
C THR A 44 -2.88 -4.62 10.93
N LYS A 45 -3.05 -3.39 11.40
CA LYS A 45 -4.08 -3.07 12.37
C LYS A 45 -5.20 -2.32 11.66
N ALA A 46 -6.40 -2.87 11.73
CA ALA A 46 -7.52 -2.31 10.98
C ALA A 46 -7.76 -0.84 11.33
N GLU A 47 -7.64 -0.47 12.61
CA GLU A 47 -7.89 0.90 13.02
C GLU A 47 -6.89 1.88 12.42
N LEU A 48 -5.69 1.41 12.08
CA LEU A 48 -4.70 2.25 11.42
C LEU A 48 -4.83 2.17 9.90
N PHE A 49 -5.03 0.97 9.38
CA PHE A 49 -5.12 0.73 7.95
C PHE A 49 -6.22 1.58 7.32
N ARG A 50 -7.35 1.69 7.98
CA ARG A 50 -8.48 2.42 7.43
C ARG A 50 -8.24 3.93 7.37
N LEU A 51 -7.18 4.43 8.02
CA LEU A 51 -6.90 5.86 8.01
C LEU A 51 -6.14 6.30 6.78
N TRP A 52 -5.44 5.40 6.09
CA TRP A 52 -4.58 5.81 4.99
C TRP A 52 -4.78 5.05 3.68
N TRP A 53 -5.42 3.88 3.72
CA TRP A 53 -5.45 3.02 2.53
C TRP A 53 -6.22 3.62 1.35
N VAL A 54 -7.25 4.38 1.60
CA VAL A 54 -8.09 4.93 0.54
C VAL A 54 -7.67 6.35 0.22
N PRO A 55 -7.34 6.65 -1.04
CA PRO A 55 -6.98 8.01 -1.40
C PRO A 55 -8.11 8.98 -1.10
N ARG A 56 -7.76 10.13 -0.51
CA ARG A 56 -8.74 11.17 -0.20
C ARG A 56 -9.45 11.65 -1.45
N SER A 57 -8.74 11.61 -2.58
CA SER A 57 -9.32 12.07 -3.84
C SER A 57 -10.51 11.24 -4.27
N PHE A 58 -10.66 10.02 -3.73
CA PHE A 58 -11.80 9.19 -4.08
C PHE A 58 -13.05 9.60 -3.32
N GLY A 59 -12.91 10.32 -2.22
CA GLY A 59 -14.08 10.74 -1.44
C GLY A 59 -14.83 9.61 -0.77
N LEU A 60 -14.15 8.49 -0.51
CA LEU A 60 -14.79 7.31 0.08
C LEU A 60 -14.24 7.04 1.47
N SER A 61 -15.08 6.45 2.32
CA SER A 61 -14.66 5.98 3.63
C SER A 61 -15.01 4.50 3.75
N MET A 62 -14.19 3.76 4.45
CA MET A 62 -14.49 2.37 4.70
C MET A 62 -15.68 2.23 5.63
N LEU A 63 -16.68 1.47 5.22
CA LEU A 63 -17.80 1.14 6.08
C LEU A 63 -17.38 0.05 7.07
N SER A 64 -16.47 -0.82 6.66
CA SER A 64 -16.04 -1.93 7.49
C SER A 64 -14.64 -2.32 7.09
N CYS A 65 -13.83 -2.72 8.06
CA CYS A 65 -12.48 -3.18 7.79
C CYS A 65 -12.17 -4.27 8.82
N VAL A 66 -12.15 -5.51 8.36
CA VAL A 66 -11.89 -6.67 9.23
C VAL A 66 -10.65 -7.36 8.69
N MET A 67 -9.67 -7.57 9.55
CA MET A 67 -8.40 -8.14 9.16
C MET A 67 -7.94 -9.16 10.19
N ASP A 68 -7.73 -10.40 9.74
CA ASP A 68 -7.18 -11.46 10.57
C ASP A 68 -5.77 -11.74 10.05
N VAL A 69 -4.80 -10.94 10.52
CA VAL A 69 -3.47 -10.94 9.91
C VAL A 69 -2.63 -12.09 10.44
N ARG A 70 -2.73 -13.21 9.75
CA ARG A 70 -1.92 -14.39 9.98
C ARG A 70 -2.01 -15.24 8.73
N VAL A 71 -1.07 -16.12 8.55
CA VAL A 71 -1.09 -17.01 7.37
C VAL A 71 -2.40 -17.78 7.37
N GLY A 72 -3.14 -17.68 6.29
CA GLY A 72 -4.44 -18.33 6.17
C GLY A 72 -5.60 -17.49 6.70
N GLY A 73 -5.32 -16.36 7.35
CA GLY A 73 -6.38 -15.47 7.80
C GLY A 73 -6.93 -14.68 6.63
N GLU A 74 -8.08 -14.07 6.82
CA GLU A 74 -8.78 -13.35 5.75
C GLU A 74 -8.96 -11.89 6.10
N TYR A 75 -9.14 -11.07 5.08
CA TYR A 75 -9.49 -9.68 5.29
C TYR A 75 -10.70 -9.35 4.43
N ARG A 76 -11.47 -8.35 4.86
CA ARG A 76 -12.61 -7.85 4.10
C ARG A 76 -12.77 -6.37 4.38
N VAL A 77 -12.78 -5.58 3.31
CA VAL A 77 -12.94 -4.13 3.38
C VAL A 77 -14.16 -3.77 2.57
N VAL A 78 -15.07 -2.98 3.14
CA VAL A 78 -16.33 -2.65 2.51
C VAL A 78 -16.44 -1.14 2.35
N PHE A 79 -16.81 -0.69 1.16
CA PHE A 79 -17.01 0.71 0.83
C PHE A 79 -18.43 0.94 0.34
N PRO A 80 -18.95 2.16 0.48
CA PRO A 80 -20.22 2.47 -0.16
C PRO A 80 -20.00 2.56 -1.67
N TYR A 81 -21.00 2.14 -2.42
CA TYR A 81 -20.92 2.21 -3.88
C TYR A 81 -22.33 2.40 -4.42
N GLU A 82 -22.62 3.61 -4.91
CA GLU A 82 -23.96 3.93 -5.40
C GLU A 82 -25.01 3.59 -4.34
N ASP A 83 -25.96 2.75 -4.67
CA ASP A 83 -27.01 2.38 -3.72
C ASP A 83 -26.68 1.12 -2.94
N SER A 84 -25.47 0.62 -3.07
CA SER A 84 -25.09 -0.64 -2.46
C SER A 84 -23.70 -0.51 -1.86
N THR A 85 -22.95 -1.61 -1.84
CA THR A 85 -21.60 -1.63 -1.30
C THR A 85 -20.67 -2.36 -2.27
N MET A 86 -19.39 -2.09 -2.10
CA MET A 86 -18.32 -2.72 -2.87
C MET A 86 -17.39 -3.35 -1.86
N GLU A 87 -16.99 -4.60 -2.09
CA GLU A 87 -16.15 -5.33 -1.14
C GLU A 87 -14.84 -5.76 -1.77
N PHE A 88 -13.79 -5.68 -0.97
CA PHE A 88 -12.48 -6.19 -1.36
C PHE A 88 -12.09 -7.21 -0.30
N PHE A 89 -11.66 -8.38 -0.71
CA PHE A 89 -11.35 -9.44 0.24
C PHE A 89 -10.30 -10.39 -0.31
N GLY A 90 -9.69 -11.12 0.59
CA GLY A 90 -8.69 -12.10 0.21
C GLY A 90 -8.10 -12.76 1.43
N THR A 91 -6.95 -13.39 1.23
CA THR A 91 -6.30 -14.22 2.24
C THR A 91 -4.85 -13.80 2.38
N TYR A 92 -4.34 -13.83 3.62
CA TYR A 92 -2.92 -13.59 3.86
C TYR A 92 -2.13 -14.86 3.58
N VAL A 93 -1.13 -14.75 2.74
CA VAL A 93 -0.32 -15.88 2.32
C VAL A 93 0.98 -15.95 3.11
N GLU A 94 1.53 -14.78 3.45
CA GLU A 94 2.77 -14.73 4.20
C GLU A 94 2.74 -13.51 5.12
N VAL A 95 3.18 -13.70 6.35
CA VAL A 95 3.23 -12.60 7.32
C VAL A 95 4.55 -12.74 8.07
N ILE A 96 5.50 -11.87 7.78
CA ILE A 96 6.78 -11.83 8.47
C ILE A 96 6.85 -10.45 9.13
N PRO A 97 6.70 -10.38 10.46
CA PRO A 97 6.61 -9.09 11.12
C PRO A 97 7.73 -8.14 10.75
N ASP A 98 7.34 -6.91 10.48
CA ASP A 98 8.24 -5.80 10.17
C ASP A 98 9.06 -5.98 8.91
N SER A 99 8.76 -7.01 8.11
CA SER A 99 9.58 -7.33 6.96
C SER A 99 8.78 -7.57 5.68
N ARG A 100 7.74 -8.42 5.73
CA ARG A 100 7.09 -8.83 4.50
C ARG A 100 5.66 -9.27 4.74
N LEU A 101 4.78 -8.89 3.83
CA LEU A 101 3.37 -9.23 3.90
C LEU A 101 2.91 -9.61 2.50
N VAL A 102 2.24 -10.74 2.37
CA VAL A 102 1.71 -11.16 1.07
C VAL A 102 0.26 -11.50 1.25
N TRP A 103 -0.60 -10.94 0.41
CA TRP A 103 -2.01 -11.28 0.45
C TRP A 103 -2.57 -11.39 -0.96
N THR A 104 -3.74 -12.02 -1.06
CA THR A 104 -4.44 -12.13 -2.33
C THR A 104 -5.59 -11.15 -2.36
N ASN A 105 -5.99 -10.79 -3.56
CA ASN A 105 -7.17 -9.96 -3.79
C ASN A 105 -8.09 -10.82 -4.65
N GLU A 106 -9.22 -11.24 -4.08
CA GLU A 106 -10.05 -12.28 -4.67
C GLU A 106 -11.41 -11.80 -5.14
N GLU A 107 -11.65 -10.50 -5.10
CA GLU A 107 -12.96 -9.96 -5.44
C GLU A 107 -13.23 -9.89 -6.95
N SER A 108 -12.21 -10.05 -7.76
CA SER A 108 -12.36 -9.92 -9.20
C SER A 108 -12.71 -11.24 -9.87
N ASP A 109 -13.64 -11.21 -10.82
CA ASP A 109 -14.00 -12.38 -11.58
C ASP A 109 -12.88 -12.80 -12.53
N GLY A 110 -11.97 -11.92 -12.83
CA GLY A 110 -10.90 -12.22 -13.78
C GLY A 110 -9.75 -13.01 -13.21
N GLY A 111 -9.79 -13.34 -11.93
CA GLY A 111 -8.72 -14.09 -11.29
C GLY A 111 -8.22 -13.42 -10.04
N VAL A 112 -7.12 -13.90 -9.51
CA VAL A 112 -6.58 -13.45 -8.24
C VAL A 112 -5.35 -12.59 -8.49
N THR A 113 -5.30 -11.42 -7.82
CA THR A 113 -4.11 -10.58 -7.81
C THR A 113 -3.36 -10.87 -6.52
N VAL A 114 -2.04 -11.02 -6.61
CA VAL A 114 -1.21 -11.27 -5.43
C VAL A 114 -0.41 -10.00 -5.14
N THR A 115 -0.57 -9.48 -3.93
CA THR A 115 0.14 -8.29 -3.49
C THR A 115 1.21 -8.67 -2.50
N THR A 116 2.43 -8.23 -2.75
CA THR A 116 3.56 -8.43 -1.85
C THR A 116 4.06 -7.07 -1.41
N VAL A 117 4.15 -6.88 -0.10
CA VAL A 117 4.69 -5.64 0.46
C VAL A 117 5.93 -5.98 1.25
N THR A 118 7.02 -5.29 0.97
CA THR A 118 8.24 -5.45 1.75
C THR A 118 8.55 -4.15 2.48
N PHE A 119 9.18 -4.29 3.63
CA PHE A 119 9.49 -3.19 4.52
C PHE A 119 10.99 -3.23 4.81
N ASP A 120 11.72 -2.28 4.26
CA ASP A 120 13.19 -2.24 4.40
C ASP A 120 13.58 -1.01 5.18
N GLU A 121 13.95 -1.19 6.43
CA GLU A 121 14.29 -0.04 7.26
C GLU A 121 15.74 0.36 7.08
N VAL A 122 15.96 1.66 6.87
CA VAL A 122 17.30 2.22 6.75
C VAL A 122 17.29 3.55 7.49
N ASP A 123 18.09 3.65 8.54
CA ASP A 123 18.27 4.89 9.31
C ASP A 123 16.94 5.44 9.84
N GLY A 124 16.10 4.56 10.36
CA GLY A 124 14.84 4.98 10.97
C GLY A 124 13.73 5.27 10.00
N ARG A 125 13.97 5.09 8.72
CA ARG A 125 12.94 5.23 7.69
C ARG A 125 12.77 3.90 7.01
N THR A 126 11.65 3.70 6.36
CA THR A 126 11.33 2.42 5.75
C THR A 126 11.03 2.58 4.28
N VAL A 127 11.73 1.82 3.46
CA VAL A 127 11.39 1.76 2.04
C VAL A 127 10.32 0.71 1.90
N VAL A 128 9.13 1.14 1.50
CA VAL A 128 8.00 0.26 1.30
C VAL A 128 7.86 -0.01 -0.18
N THR A 129 7.85 -1.28 -0.56
CA THR A 129 7.65 -1.68 -1.94
C THR A 129 6.37 -2.50 -2.01
N VAL A 130 5.43 -2.07 -2.83
CA VAL A 130 4.17 -2.77 -3.05
C VAL A 130 4.22 -3.35 -4.45
N HIS A 131 4.21 -4.67 -4.54
CA HIS A 131 4.31 -5.38 -5.81
C HIS A 131 3.01 -6.12 -6.04
N ASP A 132 2.34 -5.83 -7.15
CA ASP A 132 1.11 -6.49 -7.52
C ASP A 132 1.33 -7.35 -8.75
N LEU A 133 0.99 -8.62 -8.63
CA LEU A 133 1.03 -9.55 -9.75
C LEU A 133 -0.40 -9.86 -10.14
N TYR A 134 -0.80 -9.42 -11.34
CA TYR A 134 -2.17 -9.56 -11.81
C TYR A 134 -2.37 -10.87 -12.55
N PRO A 135 -3.61 -11.36 -12.62
CA PRO A 135 -3.87 -12.64 -13.29
C PRO A 135 -3.74 -12.56 -14.81
N SER A 136 -3.75 -11.35 -15.37
CA SER A 136 -3.66 -11.23 -16.83
C SER A 136 -3.10 -9.86 -17.18
N LYS A 137 -2.68 -9.72 -18.43
CA LYS A 137 -2.22 -8.45 -18.94
C LYS A 137 -3.35 -7.43 -18.91
N ASP A 138 -4.57 -7.86 -19.23
CA ASP A 138 -5.73 -6.95 -19.23
C ASP A 138 -5.98 -6.39 -17.84
N ALA A 139 -5.88 -7.23 -16.82
CA ALA A 139 -6.07 -6.78 -15.45
C ALA A 139 -4.98 -5.77 -15.06
N ALA A 140 -3.73 -6.05 -15.46
CA ALA A 140 -2.64 -5.15 -15.17
C ALA A 140 -2.80 -3.83 -15.92
N ASP A 141 -3.28 -3.88 -17.16
CA ASP A 141 -3.51 -2.67 -17.94
C ASP A 141 -4.57 -1.79 -17.28
N ALA A 142 -5.64 -2.41 -16.79
CA ALA A 142 -6.69 -1.66 -16.11
C ALA A 142 -6.17 -1.01 -14.84
N ALA A 143 -5.35 -1.73 -14.08
CA ALA A 143 -4.78 -1.19 -12.85
C ALA A 143 -3.80 -0.07 -13.16
N ALA A 144 -3.01 -0.21 -14.22
CA ALA A 144 -2.06 0.82 -14.59
C ALA A 144 -2.76 2.12 -14.96
N GLY A 145 -3.98 2.03 -15.47
CA GLY A 145 -4.76 3.22 -15.76
C GLY A 145 -5.22 3.95 -14.53
N SER A 146 -5.15 3.30 -13.35
CA SER A 146 -5.56 3.92 -12.09
C SER A 146 -4.36 4.14 -11.17
N THR A 147 -3.22 4.46 -11.72
CA THR A 147 -1.98 4.48 -10.95
C THR A 147 -1.91 5.54 -9.87
N GLY A 148 -2.83 6.49 -9.82
CA GLY A 148 -2.77 7.48 -8.77
C GLY A 148 -3.15 6.97 -7.39
N ALA A 149 -3.82 5.82 -7.33
CA ALA A 149 -4.37 5.33 -6.07
C ALA A 149 -3.30 4.95 -5.05
N MET A 150 -2.39 4.06 -5.43
CA MET A 150 -1.38 3.60 -4.47
C MET A 150 -0.38 4.68 -4.11
N PRO A 151 0.12 5.49 -5.05
CA PRO A 151 1.02 6.58 -4.65
C PRO A 151 0.36 7.54 -3.66
N GLU A 152 -0.89 7.91 -3.89
CA GLU A 152 -1.59 8.81 -2.98
C GLU A 152 -1.78 8.15 -1.61
N ALA A 153 -2.14 6.88 -1.58
CA ALA A 153 -2.31 6.17 -0.32
C ALA A 153 -1.00 6.12 0.46
N LEU A 154 0.12 5.88 -0.21
CA LEU A 154 1.41 5.86 0.47
C LEU A 154 1.80 7.23 0.99
N GLU A 155 1.40 8.32 0.32
CA GLU A 155 1.61 9.64 0.86
C GLU A 155 0.83 9.81 2.16
N GLN A 156 -0.40 9.31 2.18
CA GLN A 156 -1.23 9.41 3.37
C GLN A 156 -0.65 8.56 4.50
N LEU A 157 -0.06 7.42 4.17
CA LEU A 157 0.62 6.61 5.15
C LEU A 157 1.78 7.38 5.78
N ASP A 158 2.56 8.06 4.94
CA ASP A 158 3.70 8.82 5.44
C ASP A 158 3.21 9.92 6.38
N GLU A 159 2.14 10.62 6.02
CA GLU A 159 1.58 11.66 6.88
C GLU A 159 1.12 11.08 8.21
N LEU A 160 0.50 9.92 8.17
CA LEU A 160 0.04 9.27 9.40
C LEU A 160 1.22 8.94 10.30
N LEU A 161 2.28 8.38 9.74
CA LEU A 161 3.44 8.00 10.53
C LEU A 161 4.15 9.20 11.13
N VAL A 162 4.24 10.28 10.37
CA VAL A 162 4.83 11.51 10.89
C VAL A 162 4.02 12.03 12.08
N GLY A 163 2.69 11.97 11.97
CA GLY A 163 1.82 12.38 13.07
C GLY A 163 2.00 11.50 14.30
N LEU A 164 2.09 10.19 14.11
CA LEU A 164 2.29 9.28 15.23
C LEU A 164 3.66 9.48 15.85
N GLY A 165 4.68 9.72 15.04
CA GLY A 165 6.00 9.95 15.54
C GLY A 165 6.08 11.20 16.40
N SER A 166 5.42 12.27 15.95
CA SER A 166 5.37 13.51 16.73
C SER A 166 4.69 13.28 18.07
N THR A 167 3.61 12.54 18.07
CA THR A 167 2.90 12.26 19.30
C THR A 167 3.77 11.44 20.25
N ASN A 168 4.46 10.46 19.70
CA ASN A 168 5.29 9.61 20.53
C ASN A 168 6.53 10.33 21.07
N ALA A 169 6.95 11.37 20.40
CA ALA A 169 8.13 12.11 20.83
C ALA A 169 7.88 12.85 22.12
N GLU A 170 6.64 13.05 22.49
CA GLU A 170 6.33 13.69 23.74
C GLU A 170 6.23 12.68 24.84
#